data_9cdb86592d5298157a78a8b1c038e6e3
#
_entry.id   9cdb86592d5298157a78a8b1c038e6e3
#
_cell.length_a   1.000
_cell.length_b   1.000
_cell.length_c   1.000
_cell.angle_alpha   90.00
_cell.angle_beta   90.00
_cell.angle_gamma   90.00
#
_symmetry.space_group_name_H-M   'P 1'
#
loop_
_entity.id
_entity.type
_entity.pdbx_description
1 polymer ?
#
loop_
_entity_poly.entity_id
_entity_poly.type
_entity_poly.pdbx_seq_one_letter_code
_entity_poly.pdbx_strand_id
1 'polypeptide(L)'
;MSRRHWCLAAVLIGSASATLMQNFITVSLPTIASELAGHSTVGWVVGAYMLASTAVLLNSGRWADRQGPRKVYVVGTLLYAAATVLTSQSQSMVQLIIFRVIQGLGAGIIVPASMAAVTRYWRDKRLGRIIGLLGSMQVVATLIGAPLGGWLTSVLGWRVAFASPALLSIMALALSLSLPGSRPPSEPDKARSLLSVLAEPVLVRGLISTAGLSSLAYGAAAYL
;
A
#
# COMPACT_ATOMS: atom_id res chain seq x y z
N MET A 1 -23.85 -8.58 -9.77
CA MET A 1 -23.10 -7.68 -8.88
C MET A 1 -22.88 -6.35 -9.60
N SER A 2 -23.14 -5.21 -8.97
CA SER A 2 -22.94 -3.91 -9.61
C SER A 2 -21.45 -3.60 -9.75
N ARG A 3 -21.07 -2.81 -10.75
CA ARG A 3 -19.68 -2.36 -11.00
C ARG A 3 -19.02 -1.72 -9.77
N ARG A 4 -19.82 -1.18 -8.85
CA ARG A 4 -19.36 -0.60 -7.57
C ARG A 4 -18.77 -1.67 -6.64
N HIS A 5 -19.36 -2.87 -6.59
CA HIS A 5 -18.85 -3.96 -5.73
C HIS A 5 -17.50 -4.48 -6.23
N TRP A 6 -17.28 -4.54 -7.53
CA TRP A 6 -15.99 -4.92 -8.11
C TRP A 6 -14.89 -3.90 -7.79
N CYS A 7 -15.23 -2.61 -7.82
CA CYS A 7 -14.31 -1.55 -7.41
C CYS A 7 -13.90 -1.71 -5.93
N LEU A 8 -14.89 -1.92 -5.06
CA LEU A 8 -14.64 -2.10 -3.64
C LEU A 8 -13.78 -3.35 -3.37
N ALA A 9 -14.11 -4.47 -4.02
CA ALA A 9 -13.34 -5.70 -3.89
C ALA A 9 -11.89 -5.52 -4.36
N ALA A 10 -11.65 -4.87 -5.50
CA ALA A 10 -10.31 -4.59 -6.00
C ALA A 10 -9.49 -3.77 -5.00
N VAL A 11 -10.08 -2.69 -4.46
CA VAL A 11 -9.41 -1.81 -3.51
C VAL A 11 -9.14 -2.51 -2.19
N LEU A 12 -10.11 -3.27 -1.66
CA LEU A 12 -9.95 -4.03 -0.42
C LEU A 12 -8.84 -5.09 -0.55
N ILE A 13 -8.88 -5.90 -1.60
CA ILE A 13 -7.91 -6.98 -1.83
C ILE A 13 -6.51 -6.40 -2.09
N GLY A 14 -6.41 -5.33 -2.89
CA GLY A 14 -5.12 -4.68 -3.14
C GLY A 14 -4.50 -4.07 -1.88
N SER A 15 -5.31 -3.42 -1.05
CA SER A 15 -4.85 -2.88 0.23
C SER A 15 -4.46 -3.97 1.23
N ALA A 16 -5.23 -5.05 1.30
CA ALA A 16 -4.91 -6.20 2.14
C ALA A 16 -3.60 -6.87 1.72
N SER A 17 -3.42 -7.09 0.41
CA SER A 17 -2.17 -7.63 -0.14
C SER A 17 -0.95 -6.80 0.27
N ALA A 18 -1.05 -5.47 0.15
CA ALA A 18 0.03 -4.56 0.52
C ALA A 18 0.38 -4.65 2.02
N THR A 19 -0.65 -4.69 2.88
CA THR A 19 -0.47 -4.80 4.33
C THR A 19 0.11 -6.16 4.73
N LEU A 20 -0.41 -7.25 4.17
CA LEU A 20 0.09 -8.61 4.42
C LEU A 20 1.55 -8.74 4.00
N MET A 21 1.91 -8.29 2.80
CA MET A 21 3.28 -8.35 2.32
C MET A 21 4.25 -7.58 3.21
N GLN A 22 3.84 -6.42 3.72
CA GLN A 22 4.67 -5.62 4.63
C GLN A 22 4.93 -6.35 5.95
N ASN A 23 3.91 -7.01 6.51
CA ASN A 23 4.05 -7.81 7.71
C ASN A 23 4.90 -9.07 7.46
N PHE A 24 4.68 -9.76 6.34
CA PHE A 24 5.46 -10.96 5.97
C PHE A 24 6.94 -10.65 5.85
N ILE A 25 7.29 -9.56 5.16
CA ILE A 25 8.69 -9.12 5.05
C ILE A 25 9.29 -8.87 6.43
N THR A 26 8.59 -8.11 7.29
CA THR A 26 9.12 -7.73 8.61
C THR A 26 9.47 -8.97 9.45
N VAL A 27 8.60 -9.98 9.48
CA VAL A 27 8.85 -11.22 10.24
C VAL A 27 9.88 -12.12 9.57
N SER A 28 10.03 -12.05 8.23
CA SER A 28 10.97 -12.89 7.47
C SER A 28 12.37 -12.27 7.38
N LEU A 29 12.56 -11.01 7.79
CA LEU A 29 13.86 -10.31 7.67
C LEU A 29 15.05 -11.10 8.23
N PRO A 30 14.98 -11.72 9.42
CA PRO A 30 16.11 -12.49 9.95
C PRO A 30 16.50 -13.68 9.05
N THR A 31 15.49 -14.42 8.57
CA THR A 31 15.69 -15.56 7.67
C THR A 31 16.26 -15.12 6.32
N ILE A 32 15.75 -14.03 5.77
CA ILE A 32 16.23 -13.44 4.50
C ILE A 32 17.68 -12.97 4.67
N ALA A 33 18.00 -12.30 5.77
CA ALA A 33 19.35 -11.79 6.03
C ALA A 33 20.39 -12.91 6.15
N SER A 34 20.02 -14.03 6.78
CA SER A 34 20.90 -15.20 6.89
C SER A 34 21.06 -15.92 5.55
N GLU A 35 19.98 -16.11 4.79
CA GLU A 35 20.00 -16.84 3.51
C GLU A 35 20.71 -16.07 2.39
N LEU A 36 20.49 -14.75 2.30
CA LEU A 36 21.09 -13.89 1.27
C LEU A 36 22.39 -13.21 1.71
N ALA A 37 22.96 -13.60 2.87
CA ALA A 37 24.18 -13.04 3.45
C ALA A 37 24.18 -11.49 3.53
N GLY A 38 23.04 -10.90 3.86
CA GLY A 38 22.79 -9.46 3.76
C GLY A 38 22.57 -8.73 5.09
N HIS A 39 23.21 -9.18 6.19
CA HIS A 39 23.00 -8.62 7.53
C HIS A 39 23.23 -7.10 7.62
N SER A 40 24.22 -6.56 6.92
CA SER A 40 24.54 -5.14 6.92
C SER A 40 23.54 -4.29 6.10
N THR A 41 22.83 -4.90 5.16
CA THR A 41 21.93 -4.19 4.23
C THR A 41 20.45 -4.49 4.45
N VAL A 42 20.13 -5.35 5.43
CA VAL A 42 18.75 -5.80 5.70
C VAL A 42 17.78 -4.65 5.99
N GLY A 43 18.22 -3.59 6.64
CA GLY A 43 17.41 -2.38 6.89
C GLY A 43 16.92 -1.69 5.62
N TRP A 44 17.68 -1.80 4.52
CA TRP A 44 17.30 -1.24 3.23
C TRP A 44 16.12 -1.95 2.58
N VAL A 45 15.85 -3.20 2.94
CA VAL A 45 14.67 -3.93 2.45
C VAL A 45 13.36 -3.22 2.82
N VAL A 46 13.30 -2.65 4.02
CA VAL A 46 12.14 -1.85 4.47
C VAL A 46 12.31 -0.38 4.08
N GLY A 47 13.51 0.19 4.30
CA GLY A 47 13.79 1.60 4.04
C GLY A 47 13.59 2.00 2.59
N ALA A 48 14.10 1.21 1.64
CA ALA A 48 13.97 1.50 0.21
C ALA A 48 12.50 1.50 -0.26
N TYR A 49 11.69 0.56 0.23
CA TYR A 49 10.25 0.53 -0.01
C TYR A 49 9.57 1.79 0.53
N MET A 50 9.84 2.18 1.76
CA MET A 50 9.23 3.36 2.38
C MET A 50 9.62 4.65 1.67
N LEU A 51 10.89 4.82 1.32
CA LEU A 51 11.38 5.97 0.57
C LEU A 51 10.69 6.06 -0.80
N ALA A 52 10.65 4.96 -1.55
CA ALA A 52 10.02 4.91 -2.87
C ALA A 52 8.52 5.20 -2.80
N SER A 53 7.81 4.62 -1.84
CA SER A 53 6.37 4.83 -1.68
C SER A 53 6.04 6.28 -1.30
N THR A 54 6.81 6.87 -0.40
CA THR A 54 6.62 8.28 0.02
C THR A 54 6.93 9.25 -1.12
N ALA A 55 7.99 9.01 -1.89
CA ALA A 55 8.38 9.85 -3.01
C ALA A 55 7.27 10.00 -4.08
N VAL A 56 6.51 8.94 -4.32
CA VAL A 56 5.46 8.93 -5.34
C VAL A 56 4.10 9.34 -4.79
N LEU A 57 3.87 9.16 -3.49
CA LEU A 57 2.58 9.39 -2.85
C LEU A 57 1.96 10.76 -3.20
N LEU A 58 2.75 11.82 -3.10
CA LEU A 58 2.28 13.21 -3.33
C LEU A 58 1.87 13.47 -4.79
N ASN A 59 2.57 12.85 -5.74
CA ASN A 59 2.30 13.05 -7.16
C ASN A 59 1.19 12.13 -7.67
N SER A 60 1.01 10.97 -7.06
CA SER A 60 0.02 9.97 -7.50
C SER A 60 -1.43 10.44 -7.29
N GLY A 61 -1.70 11.25 -6.27
CA GLY A 61 -3.00 11.90 -6.09
C GLY A 61 -3.34 12.82 -7.27
N ARG A 62 -2.43 13.73 -7.62
CA ARG A 62 -2.58 14.62 -8.78
C ARG A 62 -2.71 13.86 -10.09
N TRP A 63 -1.99 12.77 -10.21
CA TRP A 63 -2.07 11.89 -11.38
C TRP A 63 -3.44 11.21 -11.48
N ALA A 64 -3.98 10.72 -10.35
CA ALA A 64 -5.32 10.15 -10.29
C ALA A 64 -6.42 11.16 -10.66
N ASP A 65 -6.25 12.43 -10.26
CA ASP A 65 -7.18 13.51 -10.61
C ASP A 65 -7.14 13.83 -12.12
N ARG A 66 -5.95 13.86 -12.74
CA ARG A 66 -5.77 14.21 -14.16
C ARG A 66 -6.13 13.07 -15.12
N GLN A 67 -5.69 11.85 -14.85
CA GLN A 67 -5.86 10.72 -15.76
C GLN A 67 -7.05 9.82 -15.43
N GLY A 68 -7.65 10.07 -14.27
CA GLY A 68 -8.72 9.27 -13.71
C GLY A 68 -8.20 8.14 -12.81
N PRO A 69 -8.87 7.90 -11.66
CA PRO A 69 -8.39 7.00 -10.61
C PRO A 69 -8.22 5.55 -11.09
N ARG A 70 -9.04 5.08 -12.06
CA ARG A 70 -8.92 3.73 -12.60
C ARG A 70 -7.56 3.47 -13.24
N LYS A 71 -7.14 4.34 -14.18
CA LYS A 71 -5.87 4.13 -14.91
C LYS A 71 -4.69 4.10 -13.94
N VAL A 72 -4.68 5.06 -13.02
CA VAL A 72 -3.60 5.20 -12.05
C VAL A 72 -3.58 4.02 -11.07
N TYR A 73 -4.76 3.56 -10.61
CA TYR A 73 -4.87 2.38 -9.77
C TYR A 73 -4.37 1.11 -10.48
N VAL A 74 -4.75 0.89 -11.75
CA VAL A 74 -4.30 -0.26 -12.55
C VAL A 74 -2.78 -0.25 -12.70
N VAL A 75 -2.18 0.91 -13.05
CA VAL A 75 -0.71 1.03 -13.18
C VAL A 75 -0.02 0.75 -11.85
N GLY A 76 -0.50 1.34 -10.75
CA GLY A 76 0.07 1.10 -9.41
C GLY A 76 -0.03 -0.36 -9.00
N THR A 77 -1.19 -0.99 -9.22
CA THR A 77 -1.41 -2.40 -8.89
C THR A 77 -0.59 -3.34 -9.76
N LEU A 78 -0.41 -3.01 -11.04
CA LEU A 78 0.46 -3.77 -11.95
C LEU A 78 1.91 -3.74 -11.50
N LEU A 79 2.45 -2.55 -11.22
CA LEU A 79 3.82 -2.39 -10.70
C LEU A 79 4.00 -3.14 -9.37
N TYR A 80 3.03 -3.00 -8.48
CA TYR A 80 3.06 -3.67 -7.18
C TYR A 80 3.02 -5.20 -7.32
N ALA A 81 2.10 -5.75 -8.13
CA ALA A 81 1.94 -7.18 -8.34
C ALA A 81 3.20 -7.79 -8.99
N ALA A 82 3.72 -7.17 -10.04
CA ALA A 82 4.93 -7.61 -10.72
C ALA A 82 6.13 -7.62 -9.75
N ALA A 83 6.33 -6.51 -9.00
CA ALA A 83 7.40 -6.42 -8.04
C ALA A 83 7.25 -7.43 -6.88
N THR A 84 6.02 -7.74 -6.44
CA THR A 84 5.79 -8.74 -5.39
C THR A 84 6.18 -10.15 -5.86
N VAL A 85 5.86 -10.50 -7.11
CA VAL A 85 6.30 -11.76 -7.72
C VAL A 85 7.83 -11.81 -7.83
N LEU A 86 8.47 -10.75 -8.32
CA LEU A 86 9.92 -10.66 -8.42
C LEU A 86 10.61 -10.72 -7.06
N THR A 87 10.02 -10.10 -6.04
CA THR A 87 10.53 -10.15 -4.66
C THR A 87 10.59 -11.59 -4.15
N SER A 88 9.58 -12.43 -4.44
CA SER A 88 9.58 -13.84 -4.03
C SER A 88 10.66 -14.69 -4.73
N GLN A 89 11.18 -14.23 -5.87
CA GLN A 89 12.19 -14.92 -6.66
C GLN A 89 13.62 -14.37 -6.46
N SER A 90 13.81 -13.45 -5.52
CA SER A 90 15.11 -12.80 -5.29
C SER A 90 16.18 -13.80 -4.87
N GLN A 91 17.34 -13.73 -5.52
CA GLN A 91 18.51 -14.58 -5.26
C GLN A 91 19.64 -13.82 -4.55
N SER A 92 19.55 -12.51 -4.43
CA SER A 92 20.51 -11.67 -3.72
C SER A 92 19.82 -10.54 -2.97
N MET A 93 20.47 -10.02 -1.93
CA MET A 93 19.94 -8.89 -1.16
C MET A 93 19.77 -7.64 -2.04
N VAL A 94 20.67 -7.39 -2.99
CA VAL A 94 20.58 -6.26 -3.91
C VAL A 94 19.34 -6.37 -4.81
N GLN A 95 19.07 -7.55 -5.37
CA GLN A 95 17.86 -7.78 -6.16
C GLN A 95 16.60 -7.55 -5.32
N LEU A 96 16.58 -8.07 -4.10
CA LEU A 96 15.47 -7.88 -3.18
C LEU A 96 15.22 -6.40 -2.93
N ILE A 97 16.25 -5.61 -2.64
CA ILE A 97 16.12 -4.16 -2.41
C ILE A 97 15.60 -3.44 -3.65
N ILE A 98 16.11 -3.77 -4.85
CA ILE A 98 15.62 -3.17 -6.10
C ILE A 98 14.14 -3.47 -6.31
N PHE A 99 13.72 -4.72 -6.12
CA PHE A 99 12.31 -5.09 -6.25
C PHE A 99 11.43 -4.43 -5.19
N ARG A 100 11.96 -4.18 -3.99
CA ARG A 100 11.30 -3.41 -2.93
C ARG A 100 11.12 -1.94 -3.33
N VAL A 101 12.07 -1.32 -4.03
CA VAL A 101 11.88 0.03 -4.59
C VAL A 101 10.71 0.03 -5.57
N ILE A 102 10.69 -0.88 -6.54
CA ILE A 102 9.61 -0.96 -7.54
C ILE A 102 8.26 -1.22 -6.86
N GLN A 103 8.23 -2.10 -5.87
CA GLN A 103 7.04 -2.42 -5.09
C GLN A 103 6.56 -1.19 -4.29
N GLY A 104 7.48 -0.41 -3.70
CA GLY A 104 7.18 0.85 -3.02
C GLY A 104 6.57 1.89 -3.95
N LEU A 105 7.11 2.06 -5.17
CA LEU A 105 6.51 2.93 -6.18
C LEU A 105 5.07 2.52 -6.48
N GLY A 106 4.81 1.23 -6.69
CA GLY A 106 3.46 0.70 -6.90
C GLY A 106 2.53 1.00 -5.72
N ALA A 107 2.96 0.73 -4.49
CA ALA A 107 2.18 0.97 -3.27
C ALA A 107 1.86 2.46 -3.07
N GLY A 108 2.82 3.35 -3.30
CA GLY A 108 2.64 4.81 -3.21
C GLY A 108 1.64 5.36 -4.24
N ILE A 109 1.41 4.64 -5.34
CA ILE A 109 0.38 4.97 -6.33
C ILE A 109 -0.98 4.41 -5.90
N ILE A 110 -1.05 3.19 -5.39
CA ILE A 110 -2.30 2.49 -5.05
C ILE A 110 -3.12 3.27 -4.02
N VAL A 111 -2.50 3.76 -2.95
CA VAL A 111 -3.22 4.36 -1.82
C VAL A 111 -4.04 5.60 -2.23
N PRO A 112 -3.46 6.65 -2.86
CA PRO A 112 -4.24 7.81 -3.30
C PRO A 112 -5.23 7.47 -4.41
N ALA A 113 -4.85 6.59 -5.34
CA ALA A 113 -5.74 6.17 -6.43
C ALA A 113 -6.96 5.39 -5.89
N SER A 114 -6.78 4.56 -4.86
CA SER A 114 -7.87 3.88 -4.16
C SER A 114 -8.83 4.86 -3.53
N MET A 115 -8.30 5.85 -2.80
CA MET A 115 -9.11 6.87 -2.14
C MET A 115 -9.87 7.71 -3.17
N ALA A 116 -9.21 8.14 -4.26
CA ALA A 116 -9.85 8.85 -5.35
C ALA A 116 -10.95 8.02 -6.05
N ALA A 117 -10.75 6.71 -6.22
CA ALA A 117 -11.76 5.81 -6.74
C ALA A 117 -12.96 5.69 -5.79
N VAL A 118 -12.71 5.47 -4.51
CA VAL A 118 -13.77 5.34 -3.49
C VAL A 118 -14.60 6.63 -3.39
N THR A 119 -13.98 7.79 -3.27
CA THR A 119 -14.70 9.08 -3.17
C THR A 119 -15.48 9.43 -4.42
N ARG A 120 -15.06 8.94 -5.59
CA ARG A 120 -15.78 9.16 -6.85
C ARG A 120 -17.03 8.30 -6.99
N TYR A 121 -17.00 7.04 -6.52
CA TYR A 121 -18.12 6.10 -6.63
C TYR A 121 -19.12 6.20 -5.47
N TRP A 122 -18.69 6.71 -4.32
CA TRP A 122 -19.49 6.86 -3.11
C TRP A 122 -19.38 8.28 -2.58
N ARG A 123 -20.38 9.11 -2.93
CA ARG A 123 -20.46 10.51 -2.49
C ARG A 123 -21.42 10.74 -1.32
N ASP A 124 -22.17 9.70 -0.91
CA ASP A 124 -23.23 9.78 0.08
C ASP A 124 -22.75 9.37 1.48
N LYS A 125 -23.70 9.29 2.43
CA LYS A 125 -23.51 8.77 3.80
C LYS A 125 -22.80 7.40 3.88
N ARG A 126 -22.70 6.66 2.77
CA ARG A 126 -22.01 5.37 2.66
C ARG A 126 -20.49 5.50 2.57
N LEU A 127 -19.96 6.68 2.22
CA LEU A 127 -18.52 6.89 2.09
C LEU A 127 -17.77 6.59 3.40
N GLY A 128 -18.28 7.11 4.55
CA GLY A 128 -17.69 6.85 5.86
C GLY A 128 -17.64 5.36 6.21
N ARG A 129 -18.70 4.61 5.86
CA ARG A 129 -18.73 3.14 6.08
C ARG A 129 -17.67 2.41 5.24
N ILE A 130 -17.45 2.84 4.01
CA ILE A 130 -16.46 2.21 3.11
C ILE A 130 -15.04 2.53 3.56
N ILE A 131 -14.77 3.78 3.97
CA ILE A 131 -13.47 4.15 4.55
C ILE A 131 -13.23 3.37 5.85
N GLY A 132 -14.25 3.24 6.70
CA GLY A 132 -14.18 2.41 7.91
C GLY A 132 -13.90 0.94 7.60
N LEU A 133 -14.53 0.38 6.56
CA LEU A 133 -14.27 -1.00 6.11
C LEU A 133 -12.83 -1.18 5.60
N LEU A 134 -12.28 -0.21 4.86
CA LEU A 134 -10.89 -0.23 4.42
C LEU A 134 -9.93 -0.21 5.61
N GLY A 135 -10.17 0.66 6.59
CA GLY A 135 -9.38 0.73 7.81
C GLY A 135 -9.45 -0.56 8.63
N SER A 136 -10.66 -1.11 8.84
CA SER A 136 -10.86 -2.37 9.55
C SER A 136 -10.13 -3.53 8.88
N MET A 137 -10.17 -3.58 7.55
CA MET A 137 -9.47 -4.63 6.80
C MET A 137 -7.95 -4.54 6.94
N GLN A 138 -7.39 -3.33 6.99
CA GLN A 138 -5.95 -3.14 7.24
C GLN A 138 -5.56 -3.60 8.65
N VAL A 139 -6.38 -3.31 9.66
CA VAL A 139 -6.16 -3.80 11.04
C VAL A 139 -6.18 -5.33 11.07
N VAL A 140 -7.18 -5.96 10.47
CA VAL A 140 -7.29 -7.43 10.38
C VAL A 140 -6.09 -8.03 9.63
N ALA A 141 -5.70 -7.44 8.50
CA ALA A 141 -4.54 -7.88 7.73
C ALA A 141 -3.22 -7.73 8.53
N THR A 142 -3.10 -6.71 9.38
CA THR A 142 -1.95 -6.54 10.27
C THR A 142 -1.93 -7.57 11.38
N LEU A 143 -3.07 -7.81 12.05
CA LEU A 143 -3.18 -8.77 13.15
C LEU A 143 -2.88 -10.21 12.70
N ILE A 144 -3.39 -10.58 11.52
CA ILE A 144 -3.20 -11.94 10.96
C ILE A 144 -1.85 -12.03 10.23
N GLY A 145 -1.38 -10.94 9.62
CA GLY A 145 -0.22 -10.94 8.76
C GLY A 145 1.07 -11.39 9.44
N ALA A 146 1.37 -10.88 10.62
CA ALA A 146 2.60 -11.26 11.31
C ALA A 146 2.64 -12.74 11.74
N PRO A 147 1.61 -13.29 12.42
CA PRO A 147 1.59 -14.72 12.75
C PRO A 147 1.56 -15.63 11.52
N LEU A 148 0.75 -15.29 10.52
CA LEU A 148 0.64 -16.08 9.30
C LEU A 148 1.94 -16.05 8.49
N GLY A 149 2.55 -14.88 8.35
CA GLY A 149 3.82 -14.72 7.66
C GLY A 149 4.96 -15.46 8.34
N GLY A 150 5.02 -15.40 9.67
CA GLY A 150 6.00 -16.13 10.46
C GLY A 150 5.83 -17.65 10.31
N TRP A 151 4.62 -18.14 10.44
CA TRP A 151 4.31 -19.57 10.27
C TRP A 151 4.63 -20.06 8.85
N LEU A 152 4.17 -19.36 7.81
CA LEU A 152 4.47 -19.72 6.43
C LEU A 152 5.99 -19.69 6.15
N THR A 153 6.68 -18.69 6.66
CA THR A 153 8.14 -18.57 6.50
C THR A 153 8.88 -19.72 7.18
N SER A 154 8.46 -20.14 8.36
CA SER A 154 9.10 -21.23 9.09
C SER A 154 8.85 -22.61 8.46
N VAL A 155 7.67 -22.83 7.87
CA VAL A 155 7.27 -24.16 7.31
C VAL A 155 7.65 -24.28 5.83
N LEU A 156 7.41 -23.24 5.04
CA LEU A 156 7.52 -23.29 3.57
C LEU A 156 8.63 -22.37 3.01
N GLY A 157 9.27 -21.60 3.88
CA GLY A 157 10.25 -20.58 3.49
C GLY A 157 9.61 -19.27 3.04
N TRP A 158 10.37 -18.18 3.14
CA TRP A 158 9.90 -16.82 2.86
C TRP A 158 9.47 -16.61 1.39
N ARG A 159 10.08 -17.32 0.44
CA ARG A 159 9.72 -17.22 -0.98
C ARG A 159 8.29 -17.67 -1.23
N VAL A 160 7.91 -18.80 -0.65
CA VAL A 160 6.53 -19.33 -0.74
C VAL A 160 5.57 -18.48 0.07
N ALA A 161 5.98 -18.00 1.26
CA ALA A 161 5.17 -17.09 2.05
C ALA A 161 4.78 -15.84 1.24
N PHE A 162 5.70 -15.26 0.45
CA PHE A 162 5.45 -14.10 -0.38
C PHE A 162 4.57 -14.37 -1.61
N ALA A 163 4.41 -15.63 -2.00
CA ALA A 163 3.50 -15.99 -3.08
C ALA A 163 2.03 -15.69 -2.74
N SER A 164 1.61 -15.79 -1.47
CA SER A 164 0.23 -15.52 -1.09
C SER A 164 -0.18 -14.04 -1.27
N PRO A 165 0.56 -13.02 -0.83
CA PRO A 165 0.29 -11.63 -1.19
C PRO A 165 0.44 -11.34 -2.69
N ALA A 166 1.33 -12.05 -3.39
CA ALA A 166 1.46 -11.92 -4.84
C ALA A 166 0.17 -12.35 -5.55
N LEU A 167 -0.41 -13.48 -5.18
CA LEU A 167 -1.69 -13.95 -5.72
C LEU A 167 -2.82 -12.95 -5.45
N LEU A 168 -2.89 -12.39 -4.24
CA LEU A 168 -3.88 -11.37 -3.90
C LEU A 168 -3.71 -10.10 -4.74
N SER A 169 -2.46 -9.68 -4.98
CA SER A 169 -2.20 -8.48 -5.80
C SER A 169 -2.56 -8.71 -7.28
N ILE A 170 -2.32 -9.91 -7.82
CA ILE A 170 -2.74 -10.29 -9.16
C ILE A 170 -4.27 -10.33 -9.26
N MET A 171 -4.95 -10.87 -8.25
CA MET A 171 -6.42 -10.86 -8.20
C MET A 171 -6.97 -9.43 -8.12
N ALA A 172 -6.37 -8.55 -7.31
CA ALA A 172 -6.73 -7.13 -7.26
C ALA A 172 -6.52 -6.45 -8.61
N LEU A 173 -5.44 -6.77 -9.33
CA LEU A 173 -5.18 -6.29 -10.68
C LEU A 173 -6.28 -6.75 -11.65
N ALA A 174 -6.60 -8.05 -11.68
CA ALA A 174 -7.64 -8.60 -12.54
C ALA A 174 -9.01 -7.92 -12.30
N LEU A 175 -9.37 -7.73 -11.03
CA LEU A 175 -10.58 -7.01 -10.65
C LEU A 175 -10.55 -5.54 -11.07
N SER A 176 -9.39 -4.90 -10.98
CA SER A 176 -9.23 -3.49 -11.36
C SER A 176 -9.41 -3.25 -12.87
N LEU A 177 -9.11 -4.23 -13.70
CA LEU A 177 -9.34 -4.15 -15.15
C LEU A 177 -10.84 -4.09 -15.49
N SER A 178 -11.68 -4.69 -14.65
CA SER A 178 -13.15 -4.65 -14.79
C SER A 178 -13.77 -3.33 -14.32
N LEU A 179 -12.97 -2.40 -13.78
CA LEU A 179 -13.46 -1.10 -13.35
C LEU A 179 -13.94 -0.26 -14.53
N PRO A 180 -15.07 0.46 -14.41
CA PRO A 180 -15.53 1.35 -15.47
C PRO A 180 -14.54 2.48 -15.69
N GLY A 181 -14.27 2.77 -16.98
CA GLY A 181 -13.43 3.91 -17.34
C GLY A 181 -14.01 5.20 -16.74
N SER A 182 -13.20 5.89 -15.96
CA SER A 182 -13.56 7.19 -15.44
C SER A 182 -13.09 8.26 -16.43
N ARG A 183 -14.02 9.07 -16.97
CA ARG A 183 -13.64 10.29 -17.67
C ARG A 183 -12.86 11.18 -16.70
N PRO A 184 -11.75 11.78 -17.13
CA PRO A 184 -11.11 12.82 -16.34
C PRO A 184 -12.14 13.90 -15.97
N PRO A 185 -12.00 14.59 -14.82
CA PRO A 185 -12.82 15.77 -14.54
C PRO A 185 -12.67 16.76 -15.69
N SER A 186 -13.77 17.38 -16.11
CA SER A 186 -13.78 18.35 -17.22
C SER A 186 -13.06 19.67 -16.91
N GLU A 187 -12.76 19.95 -15.65
CA GLU A 187 -11.91 21.04 -15.24
C GLU A 187 -10.92 20.54 -14.17
N PRO A 188 -9.60 20.82 -14.33
CA PRO A 188 -8.67 20.65 -13.23
C PRO A 188 -9.05 21.69 -12.16
N ASP A 189 -9.51 21.20 -11.01
CA ASP A 189 -9.67 22.06 -9.84
C ASP A 189 -8.36 22.85 -9.67
N LYS A 190 -8.46 24.19 -9.62
CA LYS A 190 -7.29 25.06 -9.56
C LYS A 190 -6.39 24.53 -8.46
N ALA A 191 -5.20 24.06 -8.83
CA ALA A 191 -4.27 23.43 -7.92
C ALA A 191 -4.02 24.39 -6.75
N ARG A 192 -4.67 24.14 -5.61
CA ARG A 192 -4.34 24.84 -4.36
C ARG A 192 -2.85 24.64 -4.15
N SER A 193 -2.13 25.71 -3.96
CA SER A 193 -0.69 25.69 -3.67
C SER A 193 -0.48 24.75 -2.47
N LEU A 194 0.56 23.90 -2.51
CA LEU A 194 0.94 23.08 -1.36
C LEU A 194 1.05 23.93 -0.08
N LEU A 195 1.54 25.15 -0.20
CA LEU A 195 1.63 26.10 0.91
C LEU A 195 0.26 26.49 1.47
N SER A 196 -0.76 26.67 0.61
CA SER A 196 -2.12 27.00 1.09
C SER A 196 -2.80 25.83 1.76
N VAL A 197 -2.48 24.60 1.36
CA VAL A 197 -2.99 23.38 1.98
C VAL A 197 -2.30 23.12 3.32
N LEU A 198 -0.99 23.33 3.41
CA LEU A 198 -0.23 23.20 4.65
C LEU A 198 -0.56 24.29 5.67
N ALA A 199 -1.03 25.47 5.22
CA ALA A 199 -1.49 26.55 6.09
C ALA A 199 -2.91 26.35 6.64
N GLU A 200 -3.63 25.29 6.22
CA GLU A 200 -4.99 25.03 6.69
C GLU A 200 -4.98 24.54 8.16
N PRO A 201 -5.59 25.29 9.10
CA PRO A 201 -5.47 25.00 10.55
C PRO A 201 -5.98 23.61 10.92
N VAL A 202 -6.91 23.05 10.16
CA VAL A 202 -7.42 21.68 10.33
C VAL A 202 -6.34 20.63 10.03
N LEU A 203 -5.55 20.85 8.99
CA LEU A 203 -4.43 19.96 8.62
C LEU A 203 -3.30 20.01 9.64
N VAL A 204 -2.93 21.21 10.09
CA VAL A 204 -1.90 21.41 11.13
C VAL A 204 -2.31 20.71 12.42
N ARG A 205 -3.57 20.90 12.87
CA ARG A 205 -4.10 20.21 14.06
C ARG A 205 -4.13 18.69 13.88
N GLY A 206 -4.53 18.19 12.71
CA GLY A 206 -4.53 16.77 12.39
C GLY A 206 -3.12 16.16 12.42
N LEU A 207 -2.12 16.87 11.87
CA LEU A 207 -0.73 16.43 11.90
C LEU A 207 -0.15 16.42 13.32
N ILE A 208 -0.44 17.43 14.13
CA ILE A 208 0.02 17.50 15.52
C ILE A 208 -0.61 16.38 16.34
N SER A 209 -1.92 16.12 16.18
CA SER A 209 -2.62 15.07 16.93
C SER A 209 -2.13 13.66 16.53
N THR A 210 -1.90 13.40 15.25
CA THR A 210 -1.35 12.12 14.79
C THR A 210 0.10 11.93 15.21
N ALA A 211 0.93 12.95 15.14
CA ALA A 211 2.31 12.89 15.62
C ALA A 211 2.37 12.65 17.14
N GLY A 212 1.49 13.32 17.92
CA GLY A 212 1.38 13.13 19.35
C GLY A 212 0.94 11.72 19.74
N LEU A 213 -0.09 11.18 19.08
CA LEU A 213 -0.57 9.81 19.31
C LEU A 213 0.48 8.77 18.91
N SER A 214 1.17 8.98 17.80
CA SER A 214 2.23 8.07 17.35
C SER A 214 3.41 8.08 18.31
N SER A 215 3.86 9.24 18.80
CA SER A 215 4.95 9.33 19.78
C SER A 215 4.60 8.68 21.11
N LEU A 216 3.34 8.80 21.57
CA LEU A 216 2.85 8.10 22.78
C LEU A 216 2.83 6.58 22.56
N ALA A 217 2.37 6.09 21.42
CA ALA A 217 2.31 4.67 21.11
C ALA A 217 3.72 4.04 21.02
N TYR A 218 4.66 4.70 20.34
CA TYR A 218 6.05 4.24 20.26
C TYR A 218 6.81 4.41 21.59
N GLY A 219 6.54 5.47 22.33
CA GLY A 219 7.10 5.67 23.67
C GLY A 219 6.65 4.59 24.65
N ALA A 220 5.36 4.26 24.67
CA ALA A 220 4.85 3.19 25.52
C ALA A 220 5.45 1.81 25.17
N ALA A 221 5.64 1.52 23.86
CA ALA A 221 6.26 0.28 23.40
C ALA A 221 7.76 0.18 23.73
N ALA A 222 8.43 1.29 23.98
CA ALA A 222 9.87 1.30 24.35
C ALA A 222 10.10 1.04 25.87
N TYR A 223 9.03 1.12 26.68
CA TYR A 223 9.09 0.88 28.14
C TYR A 223 8.43 -0.44 28.56
N LEU A 224 7.93 -1.24 27.64
CA LEU A 224 7.42 -2.60 27.84
C LEU A 224 8.43 -3.65 27.31
#